data_5607cf4f29af006dd610d8cdedc45700
#
_entry.id   5607cf4f29af006dd610d8cdedc45700
#
_cell.length_a   1.000
_cell.length_b   1.000
_cell.length_c   1.000
_cell.angle_alpha   90.00
_cell.angle_beta   90.00
_cell.angle_gamma   90.00
#
_symmetry.space_group_name_H-M   'P 1'
#
loop_
_entity.id
_entity.type
_entity.pdbx_description
1 polymer ?
#
loop_
_entity_poly.entity_id
_entity_poly.type
_entity_poly.pdbx_seq_one_letter_code
_entity_poly.pdbx_strand_id
1 'polypeptide(L)'
;MGYFDGIAMTDHASAYDLAVKTNTPAVLLLDGKGSALSLAATLRGFTSFRSPDMLRGVILNRVKPAVAARLGKMLEEETGLQYLGCLPEVPGCGFESRHLGLVTAGEIGDLQGKLDRLADAAAESIDLDGLLALAAQAPEISDTLILPPAPKTKVKIALARDEAFCFYYESSLDILRALGAEIVEFSPLRDKKLPRGAAALYLGGGYPELHGQVLAENTEMREAIRAAVLAGMPTMAECGGFLYLHRTLQEQGGHPWLMAGVLDAEGYPTGKLSRFGYVTLQAKEDSLLFTAGEEMPAHEFHYWDSTNPGSAFTAQKPLSERGWETGVATKSLYAGFPHFHFAAKPEAAARFVAAARRFKRQRKEKRA
;
A
#
# COMPACT_ATOMS: atom_id res chain seq x y z
N MET A 1 0.57 13.28 3.12
CA MET A 1 -0.68 14.04 2.93
C MET A 1 -0.94 14.78 4.23
N GLY A 2 -1.50 15.99 4.15
CA GLY A 2 -1.89 16.73 5.34
C GLY A 2 -3.14 16.16 6.02
N TYR A 3 -3.44 16.68 7.20
CA TYR A 3 -4.53 16.19 8.05
C TYR A 3 -5.90 16.20 7.34
N PHE A 4 -6.17 17.23 6.53
CA PHE A 4 -7.40 17.38 5.77
C PHE A 4 -7.30 16.97 4.30
N ASP A 5 -6.14 16.50 3.85
CA ASP A 5 -5.93 16.16 2.44
C ASP A 5 -6.47 14.75 2.15
N GLY A 6 -7.55 14.68 1.43
CA GLY A 6 -8.20 13.45 1.05
C GLY A 6 -8.35 13.29 -0.47
N ILE A 7 -9.47 12.72 -0.88
CA ILE A 7 -9.78 12.48 -2.29
C ILE A 7 -10.00 13.82 -3.02
N ALA A 8 -9.26 14.03 -4.09
CA ALA A 8 -9.25 15.30 -4.83
C ALA A 8 -8.91 16.48 -3.90
N MET A 9 -9.73 17.51 -3.85
CA MET A 9 -9.58 18.67 -2.94
C MET A 9 -10.61 18.62 -1.82
N THR A 10 -10.95 17.44 -1.34
CA THR A 10 -11.90 17.24 -0.23
C THR A 10 -11.19 16.62 0.95
N ASP A 11 -11.85 16.59 2.10
CA ASP A 11 -11.42 15.88 3.29
C ASP A 11 -11.86 14.41 3.33
N HIS A 12 -12.58 13.91 2.33
CA HIS A 12 -12.95 12.49 2.24
C HIS A 12 -11.72 11.57 2.15
N ALA A 13 -11.70 10.53 2.97
CA ALA A 13 -10.59 9.60 3.13
C ALA A 13 -9.27 10.26 3.61
N SER A 14 -9.35 11.43 4.23
CA SER A 14 -8.24 12.06 4.95
C SER A 14 -8.07 11.48 6.35
N ALA A 15 -6.99 11.85 7.04
CA ALA A 15 -6.82 11.53 8.46
C ALA A 15 -7.93 12.12 9.33
N TYR A 16 -8.41 13.32 8.99
CA TYR A 16 -9.55 13.94 9.64
C TYR A 16 -10.85 13.12 9.45
N ASP A 17 -11.19 12.72 8.23
CA ASP A 17 -12.36 11.89 7.92
C ASP A 17 -12.34 10.57 8.69
N LEU A 18 -11.16 9.94 8.77
CA LEU A 18 -10.98 8.73 9.58
C LEU A 18 -11.22 9.00 11.05
N ALA A 19 -10.62 10.05 11.62
CA ALA A 19 -10.81 10.43 13.03
C ALA A 19 -12.29 10.68 13.36
N VAL A 20 -13.01 11.39 12.49
CA VAL A 20 -14.47 11.65 12.65
C VAL A 20 -15.26 10.34 12.60
N LYS A 21 -15.04 9.48 11.58
CA LYS A 21 -15.78 8.23 11.41
C LYS A 21 -15.57 7.23 12.54
N THR A 22 -14.38 7.21 13.12
CA THR A 22 -14.06 6.35 14.25
C THR A 22 -14.24 7.03 15.61
N ASN A 23 -14.60 8.31 15.62
CA ASN A 23 -14.64 9.16 16.82
C ASN A 23 -13.34 9.07 17.65
N THR A 24 -12.19 9.01 16.98
CA THR A 24 -10.87 8.83 17.59
C THR A 24 -10.20 10.19 17.78
N PRO A 25 -9.67 10.51 18.98
CA PRO A 25 -8.90 11.73 19.19
C PRO A 25 -7.65 11.74 18.32
N ALA A 26 -7.34 12.89 17.72
CA ALA A 26 -6.17 13.06 16.87
C ALA A 26 -5.10 13.91 17.58
N VAL A 27 -3.83 13.57 17.35
CA VAL A 27 -2.66 14.33 17.79
C VAL A 27 -1.92 14.83 16.56
N LEU A 28 -1.68 16.13 16.47
CA LEU A 28 -0.97 16.73 15.36
C LEU A 28 0.54 16.75 15.64
N LEU A 29 1.33 16.11 14.77
CA LEU A 29 2.77 16.28 14.76
C LEU A 29 3.12 17.53 13.91
N LEU A 30 3.52 18.61 14.58
CA LEU A 30 3.75 19.91 13.95
C LEU A 30 5.24 20.25 13.87
N ASP A 31 5.72 20.59 12.68
CA ASP A 31 7.09 21.08 12.52
C ASP A 31 7.26 22.45 13.16
N GLY A 32 8.06 22.49 14.21
CA GLY A 32 8.31 23.72 14.98
C GLY A 32 9.64 24.40 14.67
N LYS A 33 10.40 23.91 13.68
CA LYS A 33 11.72 24.49 13.36
C LYS A 33 11.61 25.94 12.90
N GLY A 34 12.26 26.83 13.64
CA GLY A 34 12.31 28.26 13.31
C GLY A 34 11.00 29.03 13.52
N SER A 35 10.02 28.45 14.19
CA SER A 35 8.71 29.05 14.44
C SER A 35 8.45 29.22 15.94
N ALA A 36 7.55 30.17 16.30
CA ALA A 36 7.14 30.42 17.67
C ALA A 36 5.61 30.67 17.73
N LEU A 37 5.15 31.89 18.00
CA LEU A 37 3.71 32.21 18.13
C LEU A 37 2.90 31.85 16.87
N SER A 38 3.51 31.85 15.69
CA SER A 38 2.85 31.42 14.44
C SER A 38 2.37 29.96 14.47
N LEU A 39 2.95 29.10 15.32
CA LEU A 39 2.46 27.74 15.54
C LEU A 39 1.05 27.72 16.13
N ALA A 40 0.75 28.66 17.06
CA ALA A 40 -0.59 28.79 17.62
C ALA A 40 -1.62 29.19 16.55
N ALA A 41 -1.27 30.11 15.65
CA ALA A 41 -2.13 30.49 14.53
C ALA A 41 -2.39 29.29 13.60
N THR A 42 -1.35 28.49 13.32
CA THR A 42 -1.48 27.25 12.52
C THR A 42 -2.43 26.26 13.20
N LEU A 43 -2.24 26.00 14.50
CA LEU A 43 -3.08 25.08 15.26
C LEU A 43 -4.55 25.56 15.34
N ARG A 44 -4.76 26.85 15.58
CA ARG A 44 -6.13 27.43 15.54
C ARG A 44 -6.78 27.26 14.18
N GLY A 45 -6.01 27.37 13.09
CA GLY A 45 -6.49 27.07 11.75
C GLY A 45 -6.95 25.62 11.64
N PHE A 46 -6.19 24.67 12.16
CA PHE A 46 -6.58 23.24 12.14
C PHE A 46 -7.81 22.96 13.00
N THR A 47 -7.92 23.51 14.21
CA THR A 47 -9.04 23.24 15.11
C THR A 47 -10.36 23.92 14.66
N SER A 48 -10.28 25.04 13.95
CA SER A 48 -11.44 25.80 13.51
C SER A 48 -11.90 25.50 12.07
N PHE A 49 -11.09 24.81 11.28
CA PHE A 49 -11.36 24.62 9.85
C PHE A 49 -12.52 23.67 9.57
N ARG A 50 -12.76 22.68 10.43
CA ARG A 50 -13.82 21.68 10.30
C ARG A 50 -14.52 21.42 11.63
N SER A 51 -15.75 20.96 11.55
CA SER A 51 -16.54 20.50 12.70
C SER A 51 -17.08 19.08 12.41
N PRO A 52 -17.02 18.15 13.39
CA PRO A 52 -16.43 18.31 14.71
C PRO A 52 -14.89 18.42 14.65
N ASP A 53 -14.30 19.18 15.60
CA ASP A 53 -12.86 19.16 15.80
C ASP A 53 -12.44 17.86 16.50
N MET A 54 -11.48 17.15 15.91
CA MET A 54 -10.97 15.88 16.46
C MET A 54 -9.57 16.01 17.07
N LEU A 55 -8.90 17.17 16.93
CA LEU A 55 -7.60 17.41 17.53
C LEU A 55 -7.73 17.54 19.06
N ARG A 56 -6.86 16.84 19.79
CA ARG A 56 -6.80 16.89 21.26
C ARG A 56 -5.41 17.20 21.77
N GLY A 57 -4.39 16.99 20.95
CA GLY A 57 -3.01 17.21 21.35
C GLY A 57 -2.10 17.61 20.21
N VAL A 58 -0.92 18.11 20.58
CA VAL A 58 0.15 18.49 19.66
C VAL A 58 1.49 17.99 20.17
N ILE A 59 2.31 17.48 19.27
CA ILE A 59 3.72 17.16 19.47
C ILE A 59 4.54 18.06 18.52
N LEU A 60 5.57 18.73 19.03
CA LEU A 60 6.44 19.54 18.20
C LEU A 60 7.59 18.70 17.63
N ASN A 61 7.79 18.75 16.33
CA ASN A 61 8.90 18.10 15.67
C ASN A 61 10.03 19.10 15.36
N ARG A 62 11.26 18.66 15.44
CA ARG A 62 12.49 19.41 15.17
C ARG A 62 12.69 20.63 16.08
N VAL A 63 12.22 20.54 17.31
CA VAL A 63 12.38 21.57 18.35
C VAL A 63 13.21 21.02 19.51
N LYS A 64 14.19 21.80 19.97
CA LYS A 64 15.00 21.41 21.15
C LYS A 64 14.15 21.44 22.43
N PRO A 65 14.26 20.46 23.34
CA PRO A 65 13.44 20.38 24.56
C PRO A 65 13.44 21.65 25.40
N ALA A 66 14.57 22.33 25.54
CA ALA A 66 14.68 23.59 26.31
C ALA A 66 13.79 24.73 25.76
N VAL A 67 13.51 24.74 24.45
CA VAL A 67 12.65 25.76 23.81
C VAL A 67 11.21 25.24 23.79
N ALA A 68 11.05 23.95 23.57
CA ALA A 68 9.75 23.29 23.42
C ALA A 68 8.87 23.43 24.64
N ALA A 69 9.41 23.37 25.87
CA ALA A 69 8.63 23.53 27.10
C ALA A 69 7.94 24.91 27.20
N ARG A 70 8.62 25.98 26.76
CA ARG A 70 8.02 27.34 26.72
C ARG A 70 7.01 27.48 25.59
N LEU A 71 7.31 26.89 24.42
CA LEU A 71 6.37 26.88 23.30
C LEU A 71 5.11 26.08 23.67
N GLY A 72 5.28 24.92 24.28
CA GLY A 72 4.16 24.05 24.69
C GLY A 72 3.15 24.77 25.58
N LYS A 73 3.63 25.43 26.66
CA LYS A 73 2.76 26.21 27.53
C LYS A 73 1.97 27.28 26.76
N MET A 74 2.65 28.04 25.92
CA MET A 74 2.03 29.07 25.09
C MET A 74 0.99 28.46 24.14
N LEU A 75 1.29 27.31 23.51
CA LEU A 75 0.35 26.62 22.60
C LEU A 75 -0.89 26.12 23.33
N GLU A 76 -0.77 25.57 24.55
CA GLU A 76 -1.91 25.17 25.38
C GLU A 76 -2.79 26.38 25.73
N GLU A 77 -2.18 27.48 26.19
CA GLU A 77 -2.91 28.71 26.53
C GLU A 77 -3.65 29.30 25.33
N GLU A 78 -3.05 29.25 24.14
CA GLU A 78 -3.61 29.85 22.94
C GLU A 78 -4.64 28.95 22.24
N THR A 79 -4.53 27.63 22.33
CA THR A 79 -5.33 26.72 21.50
C THR A 79 -6.22 25.77 22.28
N GLY A 80 -5.94 25.53 23.56
CA GLY A 80 -6.60 24.52 24.38
C GLY A 80 -6.21 23.08 24.05
N LEU A 81 -5.28 22.86 23.10
CA LEU A 81 -4.75 21.53 22.80
C LEU A 81 -3.72 21.10 23.84
N GLN A 82 -3.74 19.84 24.25
CA GLN A 82 -2.72 19.29 25.15
C GLN A 82 -1.36 19.27 24.45
N TYR A 83 -0.35 19.87 25.06
CA TYR A 83 1.03 19.74 24.59
C TYR A 83 1.62 18.43 25.11
N LEU A 84 1.98 17.54 24.19
CA LEU A 84 2.48 16.20 24.48
C LEU A 84 4.00 16.06 24.31
N GLY A 85 4.73 17.20 24.25
CA GLY A 85 6.18 17.15 24.15
C GLY A 85 6.72 17.44 22.76
N CYS A 86 7.98 17.09 22.54
CA CYS A 86 8.66 17.35 21.28
C CYS A 86 9.60 16.22 20.90
N LEU A 87 9.87 16.08 19.61
CA LEU A 87 10.97 15.27 19.09
C LEU A 87 12.04 16.19 18.51
N PRO A 88 13.27 16.23 19.08
CA PRO A 88 14.37 17.01 18.50
C PRO A 88 14.89 16.34 17.22
N GLU A 89 15.73 17.07 16.47
CA GLU A 89 16.52 16.45 15.40
C GLU A 89 17.49 15.43 16.01
N VAL A 90 17.37 14.16 15.61
CA VAL A 90 18.24 13.07 16.09
C VAL A 90 19.30 12.78 15.02
N PRO A 91 20.60 13.02 15.31
CA PRO A 91 21.67 12.82 14.34
C PRO A 91 21.71 11.38 13.81
N GLY A 92 21.91 11.23 12.50
CA GLY A 92 21.99 9.92 11.86
C GLY A 92 20.67 9.15 11.71
N CYS A 93 19.53 9.73 12.10
CA CYS A 93 18.21 9.12 11.99
C CYS A 93 17.39 9.64 10.79
N GLY A 94 18.03 10.31 9.83
CA GLY A 94 17.38 10.68 8.58
C GLY A 94 17.01 9.45 7.73
N PHE A 95 15.83 9.48 7.12
CA PHE A 95 15.40 8.49 6.13
C PHE A 95 15.49 9.11 4.74
N GLU A 96 16.12 8.39 3.83
CA GLU A 96 16.21 8.82 2.43
C GLU A 96 14.86 8.71 1.74
N SER A 97 14.58 9.63 0.83
CA SER A 97 13.36 9.65 0.02
C SER A 97 13.69 9.30 -1.42
N ARG A 98 12.82 8.53 -2.07
CA ARG A 98 12.84 8.25 -3.50
C ARG A 98 11.72 9.00 -4.22
N HIS A 99 11.72 8.95 -5.55
CA HIS A 99 10.67 9.56 -6.38
C HIS A 99 9.26 9.05 -6.05
N LEU A 100 9.12 7.80 -5.58
CA LEU A 100 7.87 7.17 -5.19
C LEU A 100 7.64 7.11 -3.68
N GLY A 101 8.37 7.89 -2.89
CA GLY A 101 8.28 7.87 -1.44
C GLY A 101 9.58 7.49 -0.77
N LEU A 102 9.51 6.89 0.41
CA LEU A 102 10.70 6.48 1.16
C LEU A 102 11.34 5.23 0.57
N VAL A 103 12.64 5.07 0.82
CA VAL A 103 13.34 3.79 0.63
C VAL A 103 12.65 2.72 1.46
N THR A 104 12.52 1.51 0.95
CA THR A 104 11.82 0.44 1.67
C THR A 104 12.58 0.04 2.93
N ALA A 105 11.86 -0.44 3.94
CA ALA A 105 12.46 -0.81 5.23
C ALA A 105 13.62 -1.82 5.09
N GLY A 106 13.52 -2.75 4.14
CA GLY A 106 14.58 -3.76 3.88
C GLY A 106 15.86 -3.20 3.29
N GLU A 107 15.83 -1.97 2.73
CA GLU A 107 16.98 -1.32 2.09
C GLU A 107 17.65 -0.28 3.00
N ILE A 108 17.01 0.08 4.11
CA ILE A 108 17.56 1.08 5.04
C ILE A 108 18.66 0.43 5.90
N GLY A 109 19.89 0.92 5.71
CA GLY A 109 21.00 0.49 6.56
C GLY A 109 20.79 0.91 8.02
N ASP A 110 21.09 0.01 8.96
CA ASP A 110 20.95 0.24 10.41
C ASP A 110 19.55 0.73 10.83
N LEU A 111 18.50 0.21 10.18
CA LEU A 111 17.11 0.61 10.48
C LEU A 111 16.79 0.46 11.95
N GLN A 112 17.11 -0.70 12.56
CA GLN A 112 16.81 -0.95 13.98
C GLN A 112 17.54 0.03 14.87
N GLY A 113 18.83 0.28 14.65
CA GLY A 113 19.58 1.27 15.44
C GLY A 113 19.07 2.70 15.28
N LYS A 114 18.55 3.08 14.09
CA LYS A 114 17.86 4.36 13.89
C LYS A 114 16.56 4.43 14.69
N LEU A 115 15.76 3.36 14.67
CA LEU A 115 14.50 3.28 15.43
C LEU A 115 14.75 3.32 16.94
N ASP A 116 15.77 2.62 17.43
CA ASP A 116 16.13 2.62 18.86
C ASP A 116 16.52 4.04 19.33
N ARG A 117 17.37 4.74 18.57
CA ARG A 117 17.74 6.14 18.89
C ARG A 117 16.55 7.10 18.86
N LEU A 118 15.62 6.92 17.93
CA LEU A 118 14.38 7.71 17.86
C LEU A 118 13.46 7.40 19.04
N ALA A 119 13.37 6.12 19.43
CA ALA A 119 12.58 5.68 20.58
C ALA A 119 13.12 6.25 21.90
N ASP A 120 14.43 6.22 22.10
CA ASP A 120 15.09 6.83 23.25
C ASP A 120 14.81 8.33 23.33
N ALA A 121 14.98 9.05 22.22
CA ALA A 121 14.70 10.48 22.15
C ALA A 121 13.20 10.78 22.41
N ALA A 122 12.29 9.96 21.91
CA ALA A 122 10.86 10.09 22.16
C ALA A 122 10.50 9.82 23.63
N ALA A 123 11.08 8.79 24.25
CA ALA A 123 10.87 8.46 25.64
C ALA A 123 11.33 9.59 26.60
N GLU A 124 12.37 10.31 26.24
CA GLU A 124 12.90 11.42 27.04
C GLU A 124 12.10 12.74 26.89
N SER A 125 11.39 12.92 25.79
CA SER A 125 10.88 14.26 25.41
C SER A 125 9.42 14.32 25.00
N ILE A 126 8.73 13.17 24.92
CA ILE A 126 7.29 13.07 24.65
C ILE A 126 6.58 12.55 25.90
N ASP A 127 5.46 13.16 26.24
CA ASP A 127 4.53 12.67 27.29
C ASP A 127 3.77 11.42 26.76
N LEU A 128 4.41 10.26 26.87
CA LEU A 128 3.83 8.98 26.41
C LEU A 128 2.60 8.59 27.25
N ASP A 129 2.58 8.90 28.54
CA ASP A 129 1.43 8.61 29.42
C ASP A 129 0.22 9.47 29.02
N GLY A 130 0.43 10.75 28.75
CA GLY A 130 -0.59 11.65 28.20
C GLY A 130 -1.10 11.18 26.85
N LEU A 131 -0.23 10.71 25.96
CA LEU A 131 -0.61 10.14 24.68
C LEU A 131 -1.47 8.89 24.83
N LEU A 132 -1.11 7.97 25.73
CA LEU A 132 -1.89 6.77 26.05
C LEU A 132 -3.24 7.13 26.68
N ALA A 133 -3.28 8.15 27.55
CA ALA A 133 -4.52 8.64 28.15
C ALA A 133 -5.48 9.21 27.11
N LEU A 134 -4.97 9.91 26.08
CA LEU A 134 -5.77 10.35 24.93
C LEU A 134 -6.25 9.16 24.09
N ALA A 135 -5.38 8.20 23.81
CA ALA A 135 -5.73 7.01 23.06
C ALA A 135 -6.84 6.19 23.73
N ALA A 136 -6.83 6.11 25.07
CA ALA A 136 -7.87 5.43 25.84
C ALA A 136 -9.27 6.09 25.76
N GLN A 137 -9.38 7.31 25.25
CA GLN A 137 -10.66 7.98 25.01
C GLN A 137 -11.32 7.56 23.69
N ALA A 138 -10.61 6.86 22.81
CA ALA A 138 -11.19 6.33 21.60
C ALA A 138 -12.25 5.28 21.93
N PRO A 139 -13.42 5.30 21.30
CA PRO A 139 -14.45 4.29 21.54
C PRO A 139 -14.00 2.94 20.97
N GLU A 140 -14.57 1.87 21.50
CA GLU A 140 -14.44 0.55 20.90
C GLU A 140 -15.14 0.54 19.52
N ILE A 141 -14.43 0.05 18.50
CA ILE A 141 -14.99 -0.11 17.15
C ILE A 141 -15.60 -1.51 17.08
N SER A 142 -16.94 -1.55 17.06
CA SER A 142 -17.70 -2.81 17.04
C SER A 142 -17.95 -3.37 15.62
N ASP A 143 -17.59 -2.62 14.58
CA ASP A 143 -17.79 -3.06 13.20
C ASP A 143 -16.91 -4.25 12.85
N THR A 144 -17.54 -5.28 12.28
CA THR A 144 -16.86 -6.49 11.85
C THR A 144 -16.95 -6.63 10.34
N LEU A 145 -15.84 -6.84 9.69
CA LEU A 145 -15.83 -7.17 8.27
C LEU A 145 -16.51 -8.53 8.06
N ILE A 146 -17.63 -8.54 7.35
CA ILE A 146 -18.35 -9.77 7.01
C ILE A 146 -17.64 -10.44 5.84
N LEU A 147 -17.08 -11.61 6.09
CA LEU A 147 -16.43 -12.41 5.05
C LEU A 147 -17.33 -13.54 4.57
N PRO A 148 -17.27 -13.87 3.26
CA PRO A 148 -17.91 -15.09 2.76
C PRO A 148 -17.41 -16.35 3.51
N PRO A 149 -18.24 -17.39 3.65
CA PRO A 149 -17.85 -18.61 4.36
C PRO A 149 -16.59 -19.26 3.77
N ALA A 150 -15.62 -19.56 4.64
CA ALA A 150 -14.39 -20.23 4.23
C ALA A 150 -14.53 -21.76 4.30
N PRO A 151 -14.11 -22.50 3.27
CA PRO A 151 -14.02 -23.95 3.34
C PRO A 151 -12.95 -24.43 4.33
N LYS A 152 -13.16 -25.60 4.94
CA LYS A 152 -12.25 -26.17 5.96
C LYS A 152 -10.82 -26.47 5.44
N THR A 153 -10.66 -26.72 4.13
CA THR A 153 -9.33 -27.07 3.55
C THR A 153 -8.60 -25.84 3.06
N LYS A 154 -7.35 -25.68 3.45
CA LYS A 154 -6.48 -24.59 2.97
C LYS A 154 -5.97 -24.81 1.54
N VAL A 155 -5.72 -23.71 0.83
CA VAL A 155 -5.10 -23.70 -0.49
C VAL A 155 -3.89 -22.77 -0.46
N LYS A 156 -2.75 -23.20 -1.05
CA LYS A 156 -1.53 -22.40 -1.10
C LYS A 156 -1.61 -21.33 -2.17
N ILE A 157 -1.34 -20.09 -1.78
CA ILE A 157 -1.11 -18.94 -2.65
C ILE A 157 0.36 -18.59 -2.52
N ALA A 158 1.12 -18.64 -3.62
CA ALA A 158 2.49 -18.16 -3.66
C ALA A 158 2.48 -16.63 -3.75
N LEU A 159 3.10 -15.97 -2.78
CA LEU A 159 3.23 -14.52 -2.68
C LEU A 159 4.66 -14.11 -3.00
N ALA A 160 4.87 -13.32 -4.04
CA ALA A 160 6.19 -12.75 -4.31
C ALA A 160 6.52 -11.71 -3.23
N ARG A 161 7.58 -11.90 -2.47
CA ARG A 161 8.01 -10.94 -1.44
C ARG A 161 9.52 -10.86 -1.35
N ASP A 162 10.05 -9.73 -1.80
CA ASP A 162 11.44 -9.31 -1.71
C ASP A 162 11.54 -7.80 -2.00
N GLU A 163 12.73 -7.29 -2.23
CA GLU A 163 12.99 -5.87 -2.47
C GLU A 163 12.31 -5.36 -3.76
N ALA A 164 12.09 -6.23 -4.74
CA ALA A 164 11.40 -5.89 -5.98
C ALA A 164 9.87 -5.94 -5.84
N PHE A 165 9.33 -6.70 -4.87
CA PHE A 165 7.89 -6.94 -4.65
C PHE A 165 7.57 -6.82 -3.16
N CYS A 166 7.25 -5.62 -2.70
CA CYS A 166 7.11 -5.32 -1.28
C CYS A 166 5.81 -4.59 -0.90
N PHE A 167 4.98 -4.18 -1.86
CA PHE A 167 3.75 -3.44 -1.59
C PHE A 167 2.56 -4.36 -1.42
N TYR A 168 2.24 -4.65 -0.17
CA TYR A 168 1.08 -5.44 0.23
C TYR A 168 0.36 -4.79 1.40
N TYR A 169 -0.96 -4.86 1.40
CA TYR A 169 -1.75 -4.60 2.59
C TYR A 169 -1.81 -5.88 3.42
N GLU A 170 -1.20 -5.89 4.61
CA GLU A 170 -1.22 -7.09 5.46
C GLU A 170 -2.65 -7.51 5.81
N SER A 171 -3.53 -6.54 6.05
CA SER A 171 -4.97 -6.80 6.26
C SER A 171 -5.66 -7.45 5.05
N SER A 172 -5.24 -7.17 3.81
CA SER A 172 -5.71 -7.92 2.63
C SER A 172 -5.22 -9.35 2.62
N LEU A 173 -3.98 -9.60 3.08
CA LEU A 173 -3.45 -10.96 3.25
C LEU A 173 -4.21 -11.72 4.36
N ASP A 174 -4.58 -11.04 5.44
CA ASP A 174 -5.40 -11.62 6.51
C ASP A 174 -6.79 -12.00 6.03
N ILE A 175 -7.41 -11.20 5.18
CA ILE A 175 -8.68 -11.55 4.52
C ILE A 175 -8.51 -12.84 3.69
N LEU A 176 -7.45 -12.96 2.90
CA LEU A 176 -7.15 -14.19 2.14
C LEU A 176 -6.95 -15.39 3.08
N ARG A 177 -6.21 -15.23 4.19
CA ARG A 177 -6.01 -16.27 5.22
C ARG A 177 -7.34 -16.69 5.86
N ALA A 178 -8.18 -15.72 6.23
CA ALA A 178 -9.50 -15.96 6.79
C ALA A 178 -10.42 -16.72 5.81
N LEU A 179 -10.29 -16.46 4.50
CA LEU A 179 -11.00 -17.18 3.43
C LEU A 179 -10.39 -18.57 3.11
N GLY A 180 -9.34 -18.97 3.86
CA GLY A 180 -8.71 -20.29 3.78
C GLY A 180 -7.53 -20.38 2.82
N ALA A 181 -6.85 -19.27 2.55
CA ALA A 181 -5.55 -19.29 1.92
C ALA A 181 -4.44 -19.63 2.94
N GLU A 182 -3.43 -20.36 2.47
CA GLU A 182 -2.12 -20.49 3.09
C GLU A 182 -1.15 -19.66 2.24
N ILE A 183 -0.74 -18.49 2.75
CA ILE A 183 0.21 -17.63 2.06
C ILE A 183 1.61 -18.20 2.22
N VAL A 184 2.30 -18.46 1.10
CA VAL A 184 3.68 -18.98 1.07
C VAL A 184 4.51 -18.01 0.27
N GLU A 185 5.40 -17.32 0.95
CA GLU A 185 6.28 -16.32 0.33
C GLU A 185 7.36 -17.00 -0.52
N PHE A 186 7.78 -16.30 -1.57
CA PHE A 186 8.94 -16.65 -2.38
C PHE A 186 9.57 -15.36 -2.93
N SER A 187 10.85 -15.42 -3.27
CA SER A 187 11.61 -14.29 -3.83
C SER A 187 11.85 -14.47 -5.31
N PRO A 188 11.23 -13.68 -6.19
CA PRO A 188 11.62 -13.66 -7.60
C PRO A 188 13.08 -13.30 -7.86
N LEU A 189 13.73 -12.55 -6.96
CA LEU A 189 15.15 -12.22 -7.06
C LEU A 189 16.06 -13.40 -6.75
N ARG A 190 15.68 -14.29 -5.79
CA ARG A 190 16.59 -15.29 -5.21
C ARG A 190 16.19 -16.75 -5.46
N ASP A 191 14.89 -17.03 -5.41
CA ASP A 191 14.40 -18.39 -5.57
C ASP A 191 14.40 -18.81 -7.05
N LYS A 192 14.61 -20.11 -7.28
CA LYS A 192 14.64 -20.69 -8.63
C LYS A 192 13.34 -21.40 -9.01
N LYS A 193 12.43 -21.60 -8.07
CA LYS A 193 11.19 -22.36 -8.26
C LYS A 193 10.06 -21.77 -7.44
N LEU A 194 8.85 -21.86 -7.97
CA LEU A 194 7.64 -21.54 -7.20
C LEU A 194 7.45 -22.48 -6.01
N PRO A 195 6.87 -22.03 -4.91
CA PRO A 195 6.56 -22.86 -3.74
C PRO A 195 5.80 -24.13 -4.09
N ARG A 196 6.26 -25.27 -3.54
CA ARG A 196 5.64 -26.57 -3.81
C ARG A 196 4.18 -26.62 -3.40
N GLY A 197 3.30 -26.95 -4.33
CA GLY A 197 1.87 -27.08 -4.08
C GLY A 197 1.10 -25.75 -4.20
N ALA A 198 1.76 -24.68 -4.65
CA ALA A 198 1.07 -23.45 -4.99
C ALA A 198 -0.02 -23.70 -6.03
N ALA A 199 -1.16 -23.07 -5.81
CA ALA A 199 -2.36 -23.19 -6.64
C ALA A 199 -2.87 -21.81 -7.10
N ALA A 200 -2.26 -20.75 -6.67
CA ALA A 200 -2.43 -19.39 -7.17
C ALA A 200 -1.13 -18.60 -6.95
N LEU A 201 -1.00 -17.49 -7.65
CA LEU A 201 0.14 -16.60 -7.63
C LEU A 201 -0.32 -15.17 -7.34
N TYR A 202 0.33 -14.49 -6.41
CA TYR A 202 0.13 -13.08 -6.13
C TYR A 202 1.47 -12.34 -6.25
N LEU A 203 1.57 -11.49 -7.27
CA LEU A 203 2.69 -10.61 -7.56
C LEU A 203 2.25 -9.18 -7.22
N GLY A 204 2.65 -8.66 -6.08
CA GLY A 204 2.30 -7.31 -5.64
C GLY A 204 3.13 -6.22 -6.31
N GLY A 205 2.89 -5.01 -5.89
CA GLY A 205 3.68 -3.86 -6.31
C GLY A 205 5.07 -3.84 -5.68
N GLY A 206 5.87 -2.91 -6.15
CA GLY A 206 7.26 -2.71 -5.73
C GLY A 206 8.05 -1.98 -6.79
N TYR A 207 9.34 -2.28 -6.84
CA TYR A 207 10.31 -1.61 -7.73
C TYR A 207 11.08 -2.61 -8.61
N PRO A 208 10.43 -3.41 -9.46
CA PRO A 208 11.12 -4.38 -10.30
C PRO A 208 12.11 -3.72 -11.29
N GLU A 209 11.88 -2.46 -11.66
CA GLU A 209 12.75 -1.67 -12.51
C GLU A 209 14.13 -1.37 -11.89
N LEU A 210 14.23 -1.35 -10.56
CA LEU A 210 15.49 -1.19 -9.84
C LEU A 210 16.29 -2.49 -9.77
N HIS A 211 15.66 -3.61 -10.05
CA HIS A 211 16.21 -4.96 -9.96
C HIS A 211 16.16 -5.68 -11.31
N GLY A 212 16.03 -4.95 -12.41
CA GLY A 212 15.78 -5.48 -13.75
C GLY A 212 16.79 -6.53 -14.18
N GLN A 213 18.10 -6.28 -13.97
CA GLN A 213 19.16 -7.23 -14.30
C GLN A 213 19.00 -8.56 -13.53
N VAL A 214 18.87 -8.50 -12.21
CA VAL A 214 18.76 -9.69 -11.35
C VAL A 214 17.53 -10.52 -11.70
N LEU A 215 16.40 -9.85 -11.94
CA LEU A 215 15.16 -10.50 -12.39
C LEU A 215 15.35 -11.16 -13.77
N ALA A 216 16.04 -10.49 -14.70
CA ALA A 216 16.30 -11.02 -16.04
C ALA A 216 17.23 -12.23 -16.02
N GLU A 217 18.27 -12.22 -15.19
CA GLU A 217 19.22 -13.32 -15.03
C GLU A 217 18.60 -14.55 -14.36
N ASN A 218 17.53 -14.36 -13.53
CA ASN A 218 16.81 -15.48 -12.92
C ASN A 218 15.84 -16.16 -13.90
N THR A 219 16.38 -16.73 -14.97
CA THR A 219 15.62 -17.36 -16.06
C THR A 219 14.68 -18.46 -15.56
N GLU A 220 15.14 -19.28 -14.62
CA GLU A 220 14.35 -20.41 -14.08
C GLU A 220 13.05 -19.92 -13.40
N MET A 221 13.13 -18.85 -12.62
CA MET A 221 11.94 -18.28 -11.97
C MET A 221 11.02 -17.61 -12.98
N ARG A 222 11.56 -16.82 -13.93
CA ARG A 222 10.77 -16.20 -15.01
C ARG A 222 9.98 -17.23 -15.80
N GLU A 223 10.64 -18.31 -16.20
CA GLU A 223 10.01 -19.41 -16.94
C GLU A 223 8.99 -20.17 -16.09
N ALA A 224 9.27 -20.39 -14.80
CA ALA A 224 8.32 -21.04 -13.88
C ALA A 224 7.03 -20.21 -13.72
N ILE A 225 7.16 -18.90 -13.57
CA ILE A 225 6.01 -17.99 -13.50
C ILE A 225 5.25 -17.97 -14.81
N ARG A 226 5.96 -17.80 -15.95
CA ARG A 226 5.35 -17.84 -17.28
C ARG A 226 4.56 -19.12 -17.51
N ALA A 227 5.19 -20.26 -17.27
CA ALA A 227 4.55 -21.56 -17.44
C ALA A 227 3.33 -21.73 -16.54
N ALA A 228 3.39 -21.29 -15.29
CA ALA A 228 2.29 -21.37 -14.34
C ALA A 228 1.08 -20.53 -14.80
N VAL A 229 1.32 -19.28 -15.18
CA VAL A 229 0.25 -18.35 -15.62
C VAL A 229 -0.38 -18.84 -16.93
N LEU A 230 0.42 -19.23 -17.92
CA LEU A 230 -0.08 -19.77 -19.19
C LEU A 230 -0.81 -21.11 -19.04
N ALA A 231 -0.47 -21.89 -17.99
CA ALA A 231 -1.24 -23.10 -17.63
C ALA A 231 -2.57 -22.81 -16.91
N GLY A 232 -2.93 -21.54 -16.75
CA GLY A 232 -4.18 -21.11 -16.13
C GLY A 232 -4.15 -21.08 -14.61
N MET A 233 -2.98 -21.04 -13.97
CA MET A 233 -2.88 -20.80 -12.53
C MET A 233 -3.49 -19.44 -12.20
N PRO A 234 -4.49 -19.34 -11.30
CA PRO A 234 -5.04 -18.07 -10.88
C PRO A 234 -3.95 -17.10 -10.41
N THR A 235 -3.84 -15.96 -11.08
CA THR A 235 -2.76 -15.01 -10.86
C THR A 235 -3.31 -13.59 -10.69
N MET A 236 -2.87 -12.93 -9.63
CA MET A 236 -3.08 -11.51 -9.39
C MET A 236 -1.73 -10.80 -9.46
N ALA A 237 -1.65 -9.74 -10.27
CA ALA A 237 -0.43 -8.97 -10.49
C ALA A 237 -0.73 -7.47 -10.47
N GLU A 238 -0.22 -6.77 -9.46
CA GLU A 238 -0.43 -5.32 -9.27
C GLU A 238 0.85 -4.54 -9.56
N CYS A 239 0.74 -3.45 -10.30
CA CYS A 239 1.79 -2.45 -10.54
C CYS A 239 3.16 -3.07 -10.91
N GLY A 240 4.09 -3.18 -9.98
CA GLY A 240 5.39 -3.85 -10.21
C GLY A 240 5.22 -5.31 -10.66
N GLY A 241 4.29 -6.04 -10.06
CA GLY A 241 3.94 -7.41 -10.47
C GLY A 241 3.37 -7.47 -11.89
N PHE A 242 2.56 -6.48 -12.28
CA PHE A 242 2.07 -6.34 -13.66
C PHE A 242 3.22 -6.11 -14.64
N LEU A 243 4.15 -5.19 -14.32
CA LEU A 243 5.34 -4.93 -15.14
C LEU A 243 6.24 -6.16 -15.27
N TYR A 244 6.35 -6.97 -14.21
CA TYR A 244 7.12 -8.22 -14.26
C TYR A 244 6.51 -9.28 -15.19
N LEU A 245 5.20 -9.25 -15.45
CA LEU A 245 4.55 -10.12 -16.43
C LEU A 245 4.78 -9.71 -17.88
N HIS A 246 5.35 -8.53 -18.16
CA HIS A 246 5.68 -8.05 -19.50
C HIS A 246 6.79 -8.88 -20.15
N ARG A 247 7.02 -8.65 -21.44
CA ARG A 247 8.17 -9.19 -22.18
C ARG A 247 9.48 -8.56 -21.69
N THR A 248 9.49 -7.23 -21.59
CA THR A 248 10.63 -6.45 -21.13
C THR A 248 10.20 -5.33 -20.18
N LEU A 249 11.13 -4.91 -19.33
CA LEU A 249 11.01 -3.73 -18.46
C LEU A 249 12.27 -2.88 -18.61
N GLN A 250 12.12 -1.63 -19.03
CA GLN A 250 13.22 -0.70 -19.14
C GLN A 250 13.57 -0.13 -17.76
N GLU A 251 14.85 -0.06 -17.44
CA GLU A 251 15.34 0.71 -16.30
C GLU A 251 15.32 2.23 -16.59
N GLN A 252 15.64 3.06 -15.60
CA GLN A 252 15.67 4.53 -15.74
C GLN A 252 16.59 5.01 -16.89
N GLY A 253 17.66 4.29 -17.19
CA GLY A 253 18.57 4.55 -18.31
C GLY A 253 18.10 4.06 -19.69
N GLY A 254 16.91 3.45 -19.76
CA GLY A 254 16.31 2.94 -21.00
C GLY A 254 16.78 1.56 -21.43
N HIS A 255 17.65 0.88 -20.67
CA HIS A 255 18.05 -0.49 -20.99
C HIS A 255 16.91 -1.47 -20.71
N PRO A 256 16.48 -2.29 -21.70
CA PRO A 256 15.39 -3.25 -21.52
C PRO A 256 15.89 -4.57 -20.94
N TRP A 257 15.34 -4.98 -19.81
CA TRP A 257 15.57 -6.27 -19.19
C TRP A 257 14.44 -7.25 -19.49
N LEU A 258 14.77 -8.51 -19.76
CA LEU A 258 13.75 -9.55 -19.98
C LEU A 258 13.01 -9.87 -18.70
N MET A 259 11.67 -9.89 -18.77
CA MET A 259 10.77 -10.23 -17.68
C MET A 259 10.08 -11.59 -17.94
N ALA A 260 9.02 -11.91 -17.22
CA ALA A 260 8.36 -13.23 -17.34
C ALA A 260 7.72 -13.48 -18.73
N GLY A 261 7.43 -12.45 -19.49
CA GLY A 261 6.94 -12.57 -20.88
C GLY A 261 5.58 -13.23 -21.02
N VAL A 262 4.71 -13.09 -20.03
CA VAL A 262 3.32 -13.56 -20.07
C VAL A 262 2.48 -12.65 -20.98
N LEU A 263 2.71 -11.34 -20.85
CA LEU A 263 2.05 -10.30 -21.64
C LEU A 263 2.99 -9.81 -22.73
N ASP A 264 2.47 -9.70 -23.95
CA ASP A 264 3.20 -9.07 -25.06
C ASP A 264 3.14 -7.56 -24.92
N ALA A 265 3.93 -7.04 -24.01
CA ALA A 265 4.01 -5.63 -23.65
C ALA A 265 5.42 -5.31 -23.17
N GLU A 266 5.74 -4.02 -23.13
CA GLU A 266 6.98 -3.46 -22.63
C GLU A 266 6.66 -2.42 -21.56
N GLY A 267 7.36 -2.49 -20.42
CA GLY A 267 7.33 -1.45 -19.39
C GLY A 267 8.43 -0.42 -19.67
N TYR A 268 8.11 0.87 -19.54
CA TYR A 268 9.06 1.96 -19.81
C TYR A 268 8.89 3.12 -18.86
N PRO A 269 9.97 3.88 -18.52
CA PRO A 269 9.91 5.05 -17.66
C PRO A 269 9.24 6.22 -18.39
N THR A 270 8.35 6.95 -17.71
CA THR A 270 7.66 8.12 -18.27
C THR A 270 8.34 9.44 -17.95
N GLY A 271 9.35 9.43 -17.07
CA GLY A 271 10.03 10.64 -16.58
C GLY A 271 9.17 11.55 -15.70
N LYS A 272 7.90 11.23 -15.52
CA LYS A 272 6.94 11.95 -14.67
C LYS A 272 5.88 11.00 -14.14
N LEU A 273 5.16 11.44 -13.13
CA LEU A 273 4.00 10.70 -12.63
C LEU A 273 2.91 10.65 -13.71
N SER A 274 2.63 9.45 -14.26
CA SER A 274 1.69 9.32 -15.39
C SER A 274 0.24 9.24 -14.93
N ARG A 275 -0.04 8.41 -13.91
CA ARG A 275 -1.35 8.27 -13.27
C ARG A 275 -1.16 8.28 -11.77
N PHE A 276 -1.97 9.05 -11.08
CA PHE A 276 -1.79 9.26 -9.64
C PHE A 276 -3.11 9.40 -8.90
N GLY A 277 -3.18 8.75 -7.76
CA GLY A 277 -4.20 8.91 -6.73
C GLY A 277 -5.37 7.94 -6.88
N TYR A 278 -6.44 8.23 -6.18
CA TYR A 278 -7.60 7.37 -6.09
C TYR A 278 -8.36 7.28 -7.40
N VAL A 279 -8.88 6.09 -7.67
CA VAL A 279 -9.75 5.76 -8.81
C VAL A 279 -10.81 4.76 -8.36
N THR A 280 -11.93 4.72 -9.07
CA THR A 280 -12.87 3.60 -9.03
C THR A 280 -12.67 2.79 -10.28
N LEU A 281 -12.35 1.51 -10.13
CA LEU A 281 -12.30 0.55 -11.23
C LEU A 281 -13.69 0.00 -11.48
N GLN A 282 -14.15 0.01 -12.72
CA GLN A 282 -15.36 -0.69 -13.13
C GLN A 282 -14.97 -1.81 -14.09
N ALA A 283 -15.34 -3.04 -13.73
CA ALA A 283 -15.08 -4.21 -14.55
C ALA A 283 -16.00 -4.23 -15.77
N LYS A 284 -15.44 -4.41 -16.97
CA LYS A 284 -16.24 -4.49 -18.22
C LYS A 284 -16.82 -5.88 -18.44
N GLU A 285 -16.13 -6.91 -17.98
CA GLU A 285 -16.48 -8.31 -18.17
C GLU A 285 -16.21 -9.15 -16.93
N ASP A 286 -16.82 -10.33 -16.87
CA ASP A 286 -16.53 -11.33 -15.83
C ASP A 286 -15.09 -11.82 -15.92
N SER A 287 -14.38 -11.77 -14.81
CA SER A 287 -12.96 -12.11 -14.71
C SER A 287 -12.64 -13.01 -13.50
N LEU A 288 -11.35 -13.14 -13.17
CA LEU A 288 -10.88 -13.86 -11.99
C LEU A 288 -11.46 -13.27 -10.70
N LEU A 289 -11.48 -11.94 -10.58
CA LEU A 289 -11.79 -11.22 -9.35
C LEU A 289 -13.16 -10.54 -9.36
N PHE A 290 -13.65 -10.15 -10.54
CA PHE A 290 -14.82 -9.27 -10.68
C PHE A 290 -15.83 -9.86 -11.66
N THR A 291 -17.09 -9.54 -11.45
CA THR A 291 -18.16 -9.70 -12.45
C THR A 291 -18.37 -8.39 -13.21
N ALA A 292 -18.93 -8.47 -14.40
CA ALA A 292 -19.22 -7.30 -15.23
C ALA A 292 -20.05 -6.25 -14.48
N GLY A 293 -19.64 -5.00 -14.57
CA GLY A 293 -20.27 -3.87 -13.90
C GLY A 293 -19.87 -3.68 -12.43
N GLU A 294 -19.15 -4.61 -11.81
CA GLU A 294 -18.67 -4.41 -10.44
C GLU A 294 -17.64 -3.29 -10.34
N GLU A 295 -17.73 -2.53 -9.26
CA GLU A 295 -16.81 -1.45 -8.94
C GLU A 295 -15.88 -1.81 -7.79
N MET A 296 -14.66 -1.27 -7.82
CA MET A 296 -13.63 -1.44 -6.80
C MET A 296 -12.87 -0.13 -6.60
N PRO A 297 -12.89 0.44 -5.38
CA PRO A 297 -11.99 1.55 -5.04
C PRO A 297 -10.53 1.09 -5.12
N ALA A 298 -9.72 1.87 -5.79
CA ALA A 298 -8.31 1.58 -6.00
C ALA A 298 -7.48 2.86 -6.02
N HIS A 299 -6.16 2.73 -6.08
CA HIS A 299 -5.29 3.85 -6.38
C HIS A 299 -4.20 3.44 -7.36
N GLU A 300 -3.70 4.42 -8.11
CA GLU A 300 -2.52 4.27 -8.97
C GLU A 300 -1.44 5.26 -8.55
N PHE A 301 -0.19 4.80 -8.56
CA PHE A 301 0.97 5.63 -8.28
C PHE A 301 2.21 5.02 -8.94
N HIS A 302 2.55 5.45 -10.16
CA HIS A 302 3.65 4.87 -10.92
C HIS A 302 4.32 5.87 -11.87
N TYR A 303 5.64 5.71 -12.04
CA TYR A 303 6.49 6.47 -12.97
C TYR A 303 6.88 5.64 -14.20
N TRP A 304 6.49 4.38 -14.24
CA TRP A 304 6.56 3.53 -15.43
C TRP A 304 5.19 3.39 -16.05
N ASP A 305 5.14 3.22 -17.35
CA ASP A 305 3.92 2.88 -18.07
C ASP A 305 4.13 1.62 -18.91
N SER A 306 3.11 1.17 -19.59
CA SER A 306 3.08 -0.04 -20.40
C SER A 306 2.67 0.29 -21.82
N THR A 307 3.28 -0.38 -22.81
CA THR A 307 2.81 -0.34 -24.20
C THR A 307 1.44 -1.00 -24.38
N ASN A 308 1.00 -1.80 -23.41
CA ASN A 308 -0.32 -2.40 -23.35
C ASN A 308 -0.85 -2.39 -21.89
N PRO A 309 -1.43 -1.29 -21.43
CA PRO A 309 -1.96 -1.19 -20.06
C PRO A 309 -3.25 -2.02 -19.85
N GLY A 310 -3.78 -2.62 -20.91
CA GLY A 310 -5.04 -3.36 -20.90
C GLY A 310 -6.28 -2.47 -20.99
N SER A 311 -7.44 -3.12 -21.13
CA SER A 311 -8.73 -2.45 -21.29
C SER A 311 -9.89 -3.18 -20.60
N ALA A 312 -9.57 -4.12 -19.68
CA ALA A 312 -10.60 -4.92 -18.98
C ALA A 312 -11.42 -4.09 -17.98
N PHE A 313 -10.89 -2.93 -17.57
CA PHE A 313 -11.54 -2.03 -16.63
C PHE A 313 -11.56 -0.60 -17.18
N THR A 314 -12.56 0.15 -16.74
CA THR A 314 -12.54 1.61 -16.77
C THR A 314 -12.12 2.10 -15.39
N ALA A 315 -11.05 2.89 -15.31
CA ALA A 315 -10.65 3.60 -14.11
C ALA A 315 -11.20 5.02 -14.18
N GLN A 316 -12.02 5.41 -13.22
CA GLN A 316 -12.65 6.73 -13.12
C GLN A 316 -12.08 7.50 -11.93
N LYS A 317 -11.62 8.73 -12.17
CA LYS A 317 -11.21 9.65 -11.10
C LYS A 317 -12.42 10.09 -10.27
N PRO A 318 -12.36 10.06 -8.93
CA PRO A 318 -13.41 10.63 -8.10
C PRO A 318 -13.61 12.12 -8.39
N LEU A 319 -14.87 12.56 -8.40
CA LEU A 319 -15.25 13.97 -8.61
C LEU A 319 -14.69 14.60 -9.91
N SER A 320 -14.50 13.79 -10.94
CA SER A 320 -13.92 14.23 -12.21
C SER A 320 -14.48 13.37 -13.34
N GLU A 321 -14.57 13.95 -14.54
CA GLU A 321 -14.89 13.21 -15.78
C GLU A 321 -13.68 12.44 -16.33
N ARG A 322 -12.49 12.62 -15.74
CA ARG A 322 -11.27 11.97 -16.21
C ARG A 322 -11.28 10.48 -15.87
N GLY A 323 -11.24 9.67 -16.91
CA GLY A 323 -11.11 8.22 -16.81
C GLY A 323 -10.20 7.67 -17.89
N TRP A 324 -9.83 6.41 -17.77
CA TRP A 324 -9.02 5.68 -18.76
C TRP A 324 -9.28 4.19 -18.69
N GLU A 325 -8.93 3.50 -19.75
CA GLU A 325 -8.93 2.04 -19.76
C GLU A 325 -7.64 1.51 -19.11
N THR A 326 -7.76 0.40 -18.38
CA THR A 326 -6.63 -0.21 -17.67
C THR A 326 -6.90 -1.68 -17.38
N GLY A 327 -5.82 -2.41 -17.08
CA GLY A 327 -5.84 -3.77 -16.62
C GLY A 327 -6.15 -4.81 -17.70
N VAL A 328 -5.43 -5.91 -17.58
CA VAL A 328 -5.65 -7.14 -18.33
C VAL A 328 -6.34 -8.13 -17.40
N ALA A 329 -7.49 -8.65 -17.79
CA ALA A 329 -8.21 -9.62 -16.97
C ALA A 329 -8.72 -10.79 -17.83
N THR A 330 -8.65 -12.00 -17.25
CA THR A 330 -9.22 -13.24 -17.79
C THR A 330 -9.87 -14.01 -16.66
N LYS A 331 -10.39 -15.19 -16.92
CA LYS A 331 -10.92 -16.10 -15.87
C LYS A 331 -9.82 -16.62 -14.89
N SER A 332 -8.52 -16.43 -15.22
CA SER A 332 -7.40 -16.85 -14.38
C SER A 332 -6.34 -15.76 -14.12
N LEU A 333 -6.50 -14.57 -14.66
CA LEU A 333 -5.54 -13.48 -14.51
C LEU A 333 -6.23 -12.17 -14.16
N TYR A 334 -5.69 -11.44 -13.21
CA TYR A 334 -5.79 -10.00 -13.07
C TYR A 334 -4.38 -9.41 -13.13
N ALA A 335 -4.12 -8.44 -13.99
CA ALA A 335 -2.84 -7.75 -14.08
C ALA A 335 -3.06 -6.28 -14.48
N GLY A 336 -2.56 -5.34 -13.68
CA GLY A 336 -2.75 -3.90 -13.93
C GLY A 336 -2.01 -3.02 -12.96
N PHE A 337 -1.97 -1.71 -13.23
CA PHE A 337 -1.36 -0.74 -12.33
C PHE A 337 -2.16 -0.48 -11.05
N PRO A 338 -3.51 -0.51 -11.07
CA PRO A 338 -4.28 -0.21 -9.87
C PRO A 338 -4.02 -1.18 -8.72
N HIS A 339 -3.84 -0.60 -7.52
CA HIS A 339 -3.81 -1.33 -6.25
C HIS A 339 -5.16 -1.18 -5.56
N PHE A 340 -5.66 -2.24 -4.96
CA PHE A 340 -6.90 -2.21 -4.21
C PHE A 340 -6.83 -3.02 -2.92
N HIS A 341 -7.70 -2.69 -1.97
CA HIS A 341 -7.76 -3.35 -0.68
C HIS A 341 -9.00 -4.26 -0.61
N PHE A 342 -8.82 -5.53 -0.29
CA PHE A 342 -9.89 -6.52 -0.28
C PHE A 342 -11.03 -6.25 0.71
N ALA A 343 -10.80 -5.42 1.75
CA ALA A 343 -11.91 -5.03 2.62
C ALA A 343 -13.00 -4.20 1.90
N ALA A 344 -12.64 -3.52 0.80
CA ALA A 344 -13.62 -2.80 -0.01
C ALA A 344 -14.56 -3.74 -0.79
N LYS A 345 -14.09 -4.97 -1.10
CA LYS A 345 -14.87 -6.01 -1.79
C LYS A 345 -14.35 -7.41 -1.43
N PRO A 346 -14.73 -7.97 -0.28
CA PRO A 346 -14.27 -9.30 0.17
C PRO A 346 -14.59 -10.44 -0.80
N GLU A 347 -15.64 -10.27 -1.62
CA GLU A 347 -16.05 -11.24 -2.66
C GLU A 347 -14.95 -11.44 -3.71
N ALA A 348 -14.17 -10.39 -4.04
CA ALA A 348 -13.05 -10.51 -4.97
C ALA A 348 -11.96 -11.44 -4.40
N ALA A 349 -11.62 -11.30 -3.11
CA ALA A 349 -10.72 -12.21 -2.41
C ALA A 349 -11.25 -13.65 -2.38
N ALA A 350 -12.55 -13.82 -2.09
CA ALA A 350 -13.19 -15.12 -2.07
C ALA A 350 -13.17 -15.80 -3.45
N ARG A 351 -13.39 -15.05 -4.55
CA ARG A 351 -13.30 -15.58 -5.92
C ARG A 351 -11.87 -16.03 -6.23
N PHE A 352 -10.85 -15.27 -5.81
CA PHE A 352 -9.44 -15.64 -5.99
C PHE A 352 -9.10 -16.95 -5.28
N VAL A 353 -9.45 -17.07 -4.00
CA VAL A 353 -9.24 -18.30 -3.22
C VAL A 353 -10.03 -19.48 -3.81
N ALA A 354 -11.27 -19.26 -4.25
CA ALA A 354 -12.08 -20.29 -4.89
C ALA A 354 -11.48 -20.76 -6.23
N ALA A 355 -10.93 -19.84 -7.03
CA ALA A 355 -10.23 -20.17 -8.27
C ALA A 355 -8.98 -21.02 -7.99
N ALA A 356 -8.18 -20.67 -6.97
CA ALA A 356 -7.02 -21.44 -6.54
C ALA A 356 -7.43 -22.89 -6.16
N ARG A 357 -8.54 -23.07 -5.46
CA ARG A 357 -9.07 -24.43 -5.11
C ARG A 357 -9.49 -25.21 -6.34
N ARG A 358 -10.18 -24.58 -7.30
CA ARG A 358 -10.56 -25.22 -8.57
C ARG A 358 -9.33 -25.69 -9.33
N PHE A 359 -8.32 -24.83 -9.45
CA PHE A 359 -7.06 -25.16 -10.12
C PHE A 359 -6.32 -26.32 -9.44
N LYS A 360 -6.22 -26.33 -8.10
CA LYS A 360 -5.62 -27.43 -7.33
C LYS A 360 -6.32 -28.76 -7.58
N ARG A 361 -7.66 -28.78 -7.65
CA ARG A 361 -8.46 -29.97 -7.93
C ARG A 361 -8.19 -30.49 -9.34
N GLN A 362 -8.29 -29.64 -10.35
CA GLN A 362 -8.05 -30.00 -11.75
C GLN A 362 -6.64 -30.58 -11.99
N ARG A 363 -5.62 -30.03 -11.30
CA ARG A 363 -4.24 -30.58 -11.36
C ARG A 363 -4.13 -31.97 -10.72
N LYS A 364 -4.91 -32.28 -9.70
CA LYS A 364 -4.94 -33.63 -9.11
C LYS A 364 -5.59 -34.62 -10.06
N GLU A 365 -6.72 -34.26 -10.65
CA GLU A 365 -7.47 -35.08 -11.61
C GLU A 365 -6.64 -35.40 -12.87
N LYS A 366 -5.82 -34.45 -13.37
CA LYS A 366 -4.91 -34.68 -14.52
C LYS A 366 -3.70 -35.56 -14.20
N ARG A 367 -3.39 -35.80 -12.91
CA ARG A 367 -2.25 -36.62 -12.47
C ARG A 367 -2.66 -38.01 -12.01
N ALA A 368 -3.94 -38.24 -11.76
CA ALA A 368 -4.53 -39.53 -11.45
C ALA A 368 -4.91 -40.27 -12.74
#